data_4090bb010eef16f18b757453e88c87ab
#
_entry.id   4090bb010eef16f18b757453e88c87ab
#
_cell.length_a   1.000
_cell.length_b   1.000
_cell.length_c   1.000
_cell.angle_alpha   90.00
_cell.angle_beta   90.00
_cell.angle_gamma   90.00
#
_symmetry.space_group_name_H-M   'P 1'
#
loop_
_entity.id
_entity.type
_entity.pdbx_description
1 polymer ?
#
loop_
_entity_poly.entity_id
_entity_poly.type
_entity_poly.pdbx_seq_one_letter_code
_entity_poly.pdbx_strand_id
1 'polypeptide(L)'
;MTNKDLYGKWTSQEPVGLTDEQLDSAYSSVKGKIRRAESASLSIKLSEELRVRRQKRIIRILSAAVAAACLILPVVIVNVSRHSYEKGLSAQVNDETPQMLEYSANAGEMRHVLLPDSTSVTLNAGTVLICPAEFIGGKRGVYLNGEATFDVTRNEKKPFVVSTSVMDITVLGTKFNVSSYSDDENVTATLCRGSISALTKKSEEPVVLTPGQRFVVERSSGNSFVENVNADEDVAWESGQLCFRSKSIHEIVKIIERRYAVRIYVTTGKYDNDLITAKFIQGSTLDDLMFALCKLIPGMSYRKVNANIYIR
;
A
#
# COMPACT_ATOMS: atom_id res chain seq x y z
N MET A 1 -23.07 28.58 5.67
CA MET A 1 -24.44 28.48 6.24
C MET A 1 -24.30 28.37 7.75
N THR A 2 -24.70 29.38 8.45
CA THR A 2 -24.60 29.43 9.92
C THR A 2 -25.82 28.75 10.56
N ASN A 3 -25.63 28.19 11.77
CA ASN A 3 -26.69 27.48 12.51
C ASN A 3 -28.01 28.27 12.63
N LYS A 4 -28.00 29.59 12.46
CA LYS A 4 -29.21 30.46 12.46
C LYS A 4 -30.11 30.24 11.23
N ASP A 5 -29.54 29.88 10.08
CA ASP A 5 -30.30 29.70 8.84
C ASP A 5 -31.09 28.38 8.82
N LEU A 6 -30.70 27.41 9.64
CA LEU A 6 -31.42 26.13 9.78
C LEU A 6 -32.61 26.23 10.72
N TYR A 7 -32.54 27.09 11.76
CA TYR A 7 -33.66 27.28 12.69
C TYR A 7 -34.81 28.09 12.08
N GLY A 8 -34.53 29.06 11.21
CA GLY A 8 -35.55 29.89 10.56
C GLY A 8 -36.43 29.15 9.57
N LYS A 9 -35.97 28.06 8.99
CA LYS A 9 -36.79 27.22 8.07
C LYS A 9 -37.73 26.24 8.78
N TRP A 10 -37.53 25.96 10.06
CA TRP A 10 -38.33 25.00 10.83
C TRP A 10 -39.56 25.64 11.49
N THR A 11 -39.56 26.94 11.69
CA THR A 11 -40.67 27.66 12.35
C THR A 11 -41.79 28.10 11.41
N SER A 12 -41.66 27.84 10.09
CA SER A 12 -42.62 28.29 9.08
C SER A 12 -43.50 27.19 8.48
N GLN A 13 -43.40 25.94 8.97
CA GLN A 13 -44.33 24.88 8.56
C GLN A 13 -45.35 24.58 9.64
N GLU A 14 -46.63 24.61 9.25
CA GLU A 14 -47.75 24.24 10.15
C GLU A 14 -47.56 22.82 10.71
N PRO A 15 -47.93 22.58 11.97
CA PRO A 15 -47.69 21.31 12.63
C PRO A 15 -48.60 20.22 12.02
N VAL A 16 -47.97 19.33 11.24
CA VAL A 16 -48.57 18.03 10.94
C VAL A 16 -48.68 17.29 12.29
N GLY A 17 -49.87 16.83 12.65
CA GLY A 17 -50.20 16.24 13.95
C GLY A 17 -49.44 14.97 14.26
N LEU A 18 -48.21 15.15 14.69
CA LEU A 18 -47.35 14.11 15.22
C LEU A 18 -47.60 14.01 16.73
N THR A 19 -47.65 12.80 17.25
CA THR A 19 -47.73 12.59 18.70
C THR A 19 -46.39 13.02 19.38
N ASP A 20 -46.46 13.46 20.65
CA ASP A 20 -45.30 13.92 21.39
C ASP A 20 -44.17 12.90 21.41
N GLU A 21 -44.45 11.61 21.41
CA GLU A 21 -43.47 10.50 21.34
C GLU A 21 -42.76 10.44 19.97
N GLN A 22 -43.46 10.77 18.88
CA GLN A 22 -42.88 10.84 17.54
C GLN A 22 -42.01 12.09 17.38
N LEU A 23 -42.35 13.18 18.05
CA LEU A 23 -41.57 14.41 18.07
C LEU A 23 -40.26 14.22 18.83
N ASP A 24 -40.31 13.59 19.99
CA ASP A 24 -39.12 13.29 20.82
C ASP A 24 -38.17 12.30 20.13
N SER A 25 -38.74 11.30 19.45
CA SER A 25 -37.93 10.35 18.65
C SER A 25 -37.24 11.05 17.48
N ALA A 26 -37.95 11.92 16.75
CA ALA A 26 -37.38 12.72 15.66
C ALA A 26 -36.32 13.70 16.18
N TYR A 27 -36.55 14.36 17.31
CA TYR A 27 -35.61 15.30 17.93
C TYR A 27 -34.32 14.60 18.40
N SER A 28 -34.45 13.43 19.04
CA SER A 28 -33.30 12.62 19.46
C SER A 28 -32.47 12.13 18.26
N SER A 29 -33.15 11.72 17.18
CA SER A 29 -32.49 11.31 15.92
C SER A 29 -31.72 12.45 15.27
N VAL A 30 -32.33 13.65 15.18
CA VAL A 30 -31.67 14.85 14.61
C VAL A 30 -30.49 15.30 15.48
N LYS A 31 -30.66 15.32 16.81
CA LYS A 31 -29.59 15.67 17.77
C LYS A 31 -28.42 14.67 17.68
N GLY A 32 -28.72 13.38 17.50
CA GLY A 32 -27.73 12.34 17.25
C GLY A 32 -26.94 12.54 15.95
N LYS A 33 -27.60 12.98 14.88
CA LYS A 33 -26.97 13.27 13.59
C LYS A 33 -26.04 14.51 13.67
N ILE A 34 -26.48 15.56 14.34
CA ILE A 34 -25.70 16.80 14.55
C ILE A 34 -24.42 16.47 15.34
N ARG A 35 -24.55 15.76 16.46
CA ARG A 35 -23.41 15.36 17.30
C ARG A 35 -22.37 14.50 16.57
N ARG A 36 -22.84 13.63 15.65
CA ARG A 36 -21.95 12.82 14.80
C ARG A 36 -21.25 13.64 13.72
N ALA A 37 -21.94 14.59 13.11
CA ALA A 37 -21.35 15.51 12.14
C ALA A 37 -20.30 16.43 12.79
N GLU A 38 -20.55 16.92 14.02
CA GLU A 38 -19.60 17.73 14.78
C GLU A 38 -18.35 16.92 15.18
N SER A 39 -18.51 15.68 15.65
CA SER A 39 -17.38 14.81 16.00
C SER A 39 -16.54 14.41 14.77
N ALA A 40 -17.17 14.17 13.62
CA ALA A 40 -16.48 13.91 12.38
C ALA A 40 -15.68 15.13 11.89
N SER A 41 -16.26 16.34 11.96
CA SER A 41 -15.57 17.57 11.59
C SER A 41 -14.40 17.90 12.53
N LEU A 42 -14.54 17.56 13.81
CA LEU A 42 -13.46 17.74 14.81
C LEU A 42 -12.30 16.78 14.54
N SER A 43 -12.60 15.52 14.20
CA SER A 43 -11.57 14.51 13.89
C SER A 43 -10.78 14.85 12.62
N ILE A 44 -11.46 15.41 11.60
CA ILE A 44 -10.81 15.87 10.36
C ILE A 44 -9.86 17.05 10.69
N LYS A 45 -10.33 18.06 11.44
CA LYS A 45 -9.48 19.20 11.84
C LYS A 45 -8.28 18.77 12.67
N LEU A 46 -8.47 17.81 13.61
CA LEU A 46 -7.39 17.29 14.44
C LEU A 46 -6.35 16.53 13.60
N SER A 47 -6.81 15.75 12.61
CA SER A 47 -5.91 15.03 11.71
C SER A 47 -5.11 15.95 10.80
N GLU A 48 -5.71 17.06 10.34
CA GLU A 48 -5.02 18.09 9.56
C GLU A 48 -3.97 18.84 10.42
N GLU A 49 -4.31 19.22 11.65
CA GLU A 49 -3.35 19.85 12.56
C GLU A 49 -2.17 18.94 12.89
N LEU A 50 -2.42 17.63 13.09
CA LEU A 50 -1.36 16.65 13.34
C LEU A 50 -0.47 16.46 12.10
N ARG A 51 -1.04 16.45 10.88
CA ARG A 51 -0.28 16.43 9.62
C ARG A 51 0.63 17.65 9.50
N VAL A 52 0.09 18.85 9.74
CA VAL A 52 0.87 20.09 9.66
C VAL A 52 1.98 20.12 10.71
N ARG A 53 1.72 19.69 11.95
CA ARG A 53 2.75 19.57 12.99
C ARG A 53 3.83 18.55 12.63
N ARG A 54 3.46 17.41 12.02
CA ARG A 54 4.40 16.40 11.57
C ARG A 54 5.27 16.91 10.41
N GLN A 55 4.67 17.60 9.44
CA GLN A 55 5.41 18.24 8.36
C GLN A 55 6.39 19.31 8.87
N LYS A 56 5.96 20.17 9.80
CA LYS A 56 6.85 21.17 10.42
C LYS A 56 8.00 20.53 11.20
N ARG A 57 7.78 19.38 11.87
CA ARG A 57 8.86 18.62 12.52
C ARG A 57 9.85 18.04 11.51
N ILE A 58 9.35 17.43 10.45
CA ILE A 58 10.20 16.87 9.38
C ILE A 58 11.03 17.99 8.73
N ILE A 59 10.43 19.13 8.43
CA ILE A 59 11.14 20.28 7.85
C ILE A 59 12.24 20.79 8.81
N ARG A 60 11.96 20.87 10.11
CA ARG A 60 13.00 21.27 11.08
C ARG A 60 14.13 20.26 11.22
N ILE A 61 13.83 18.96 11.18
CA ILE A 61 14.85 17.90 11.23
C ILE A 61 15.69 17.94 9.94
N LEU A 62 15.04 18.09 8.78
CA LEU A 62 15.73 18.21 7.52
C LEU A 62 16.59 19.48 7.43
N SER A 63 16.09 20.61 7.92
CA SER A 63 16.88 21.86 7.96
C SER A 63 18.07 21.77 8.92
N ALA A 64 17.93 21.11 10.06
CA ALA A 64 19.02 20.86 10.99
C ALA A 64 20.07 19.88 10.40
N ALA A 65 19.61 18.85 9.69
CA ALA A 65 20.48 17.91 9.00
C ALA A 65 21.26 18.57 7.85
N VAL A 66 20.60 19.46 7.09
CA VAL A 66 21.25 20.27 6.03
C VAL A 66 22.27 21.21 6.63
N ALA A 67 21.96 21.89 7.74
CA ALA A 67 22.90 22.77 8.42
C ALA A 67 24.12 22.01 8.95
N ALA A 68 23.94 20.82 9.54
CA ALA A 68 25.02 19.95 9.98
C ALA A 68 25.86 19.44 8.80
N ALA A 69 25.21 19.07 7.68
CA ALA A 69 25.90 18.65 6.47
C ALA A 69 26.76 19.78 5.87
N CYS A 70 26.29 21.02 5.90
CA CYS A 70 27.04 22.19 5.43
C CYS A 70 28.29 22.48 6.27
N LEU A 71 28.32 22.05 7.54
CA LEU A 71 29.49 22.20 8.39
C LEU A 71 30.48 21.04 8.26
N ILE A 72 29.98 19.82 8.03
CA ILE A 72 30.81 18.60 7.93
C ILE A 72 31.40 18.42 6.52
N LEU A 73 30.62 18.77 5.47
CA LEU A 73 31.07 18.62 4.07
C LEU A 73 32.42 19.31 3.76
N PRO A 74 32.66 20.57 4.19
CA PRO A 74 33.93 21.24 3.91
C PRO A 74 35.11 20.55 4.58
N VAL A 75 34.91 20.03 5.80
CA VAL A 75 35.97 19.32 6.56
C VAL A 75 36.31 17.98 5.89
N VAL A 76 35.29 17.27 5.40
CA VAL A 76 35.48 16.00 4.68
C VAL A 76 36.13 16.27 3.31
N ILE A 77 35.70 17.31 2.60
CA ILE A 77 36.32 17.68 1.30
C ILE A 77 37.77 18.07 1.47
N VAL A 78 38.12 18.85 2.49
CA VAL A 78 39.53 19.24 2.75
C VAL A 78 40.39 18.03 3.14
N ASN A 79 39.83 17.09 3.92
CA ASN A 79 40.57 15.87 4.30
C ASN A 79 40.75 14.88 3.14
N VAL A 80 39.71 14.73 2.28
CA VAL A 80 39.79 13.88 1.09
C VAL A 80 40.71 14.52 0.03
N SER A 81 40.70 15.83 -0.12
CA SER A 81 41.59 16.54 -1.06
C SER A 81 43.08 16.43 -0.65
N ARG A 82 43.41 16.32 0.64
CA ARG A 82 44.77 16.13 1.10
C ARG A 82 45.33 14.71 0.85
N HIS A 83 44.46 13.70 0.66
CA HIS A 83 44.89 12.32 0.41
C HIS A 83 44.86 11.92 -1.08
N SER A 84 44.35 12.76 -1.97
CA SER A 84 44.20 12.44 -3.40
C SER A 84 45.21 13.11 -4.33
N TYR A 85 46.22 13.81 -3.78
CA TYR A 85 47.24 14.49 -4.62
C TYR A 85 48.39 13.56 -5.07
N GLU A 86 48.41 12.29 -4.68
CA GLU A 86 49.43 11.34 -5.13
C GLU A 86 48.85 10.07 -5.75
N LYS A 87 48.17 10.17 -6.83
CA LYS A 87 48.13 9.13 -7.89
C LYS A 87 47.32 9.64 -9.06
N GLY A 88 48.03 10.20 -10.04
CA GLY A 88 47.48 10.44 -11.34
C GLY A 88 47.02 9.12 -11.96
N LEU A 89 45.71 9.01 -12.12
CA LEU A 89 45.09 8.18 -13.16
C LEU A 89 43.80 8.88 -13.54
N SER A 90 43.85 9.58 -14.68
CA SER A 90 42.64 10.06 -15.37
C SER A 90 41.87 8.85 -15.92
N ALA A 91 41.13 8.19 -15.04
CA ALA A 91 39.97 7.42 -15.47
C ALA A 91 38.86 8.42 -15.69
N GLN A 92 38.46 8.68 -16.93
CA GLN A 92 37.17 9.27 -17.24
C GLN A 92 36.11 8.32 -16.67
N VAL A 93 35.68 8.59 -15.44
CA VAL A 93 34.44 8.04 -14.95
C VAL A 93 33.36 8.78 -15.72
N ASN A 94 32.85 8.14 -16.76
CA ASN A 94 31.56 8.51 -17.28
C ASN A 94 30.56 8.23 -16.15
N ASP A 95 30.30 9.25 -15.35
CA ASP A 95 29.28 9.24 -14.29
C ASP A 95 27.90 9.42 -14.96
N GLU A 96 27.59 8.50 -15.88
CA GLU A 96 26.23 8.32 -16.35
C GLU A 96 25.48 7.58 -15.24
N THR A 97 24.96 8.35 -14.29
CA THR A 97 23.93 7.83 -13.41
C THR A 97 22.84 7.25 -14.29
N PRO A 98 22.53 5.94 -14.20
CA PRO A 98 21.59 5.33 -15.11
C PRO A 98 20.25 6.04 -14.97
N GLN A 99 19.67 6.45 -16.09
CA GLN A 99 18.32 7.03 -16.11
C GLN A 99 17.37 6.03 -15.47
N MET A 100 16.63 6.46 -14.44
CA MET A 100 15.63 5.65 -13.78
C MET A 100 14.27 5.88 -14.42
N LEU A 101 13.56 4.80 -14.72
CA LEU A 101 12.20 4.79 -15.23
C LEU A 101 11.27 4.45 -14.08
N GLU A 102 10.16 5.16 -14.00
CA GLU A 102 9.07 4.87 -13.10
C GLU A 102 7.87 4.32 -13.87
N TYR A 103 7.41 3.15 -13.45
CA TYR A 103 6.17 2.52 -13.92
C TYR A 103 5.17 2.52 -12.78
N SER A 104 4.00 3.12 -12.98
CA SER A 104 2.96 3.17 -11.97
C SER A 104 1.63 2.64 -12.50
N ALA A 105 0.85 2.02 -11.64
CA ALA A 105 -0.55 1.68 -11.82
C ALA A 105 -1.36 2.45 -10.77
N ASN A 106 -2.33 3.24 -11.20
CA ASN A 106 -3.21 3.99 -10.30
C ASN A 106 -4.17 3.07 -9.54
N ALA A 107 -4.83 3.59 -8.52
CA ALA A 107 -5.94 2.87 -7.89
C ALA A 107 -7.02 2.56 -8.94
N GLY A 108 -7.53 1.33 -8.92
CA GLY A 108 -8.49 0.82 -9.89
C GLY A 108 -7.89 0.33 -11.22
N GLU A 109 -6.57 0.45 -11.40
CA GLU A 109 -5.88 0.12 -12.65
C GLU A 109 -4.88 -1.03 -12.43
N MET A 110 -4.74 -1.88 -13.45
CA MET A 110 -3.63 -2.82 -13.58
C MET A 110 -2.83 -2.45 -14.81
N ARG A 111 -1.50 -2.61 -14.77
CA ARG A 111 -0.63 -2.24 -15.88
C ARG A 111 0.37 -3.33 -16.20
N HIS A 112 0.44 -3.72 -17.47
CA HIS A 112 1.50 -4.58 -17.98
C HIS A 112 2.70 -3.76 -18.46
N VAL A 113 3.89 -4.19 -18.08
CA VAL A 113 5.15 -3.54 -18.41
C VAL A 113 6.14 -4.60 -18.89
N LEU A 114 6.86 -4.28 -19.97
CA LEU A 114 8.01 -5.05 -20.40
C LEU A 114 9.28 -4.26 -20.03
N LEU A 115 10.14 -4.87 -19.21
CA LEU A 115 11.39 -4.27 -18.76
C LEU A 115 12.48 -4.38 -19.84
N PRO A 116 13.61 -3.64 -19.72
CA PRO A 116 14.69 -3.63 -20.72
C PRO A 116 15.32 -5.00 -21.01
N ASP A 117 15.23 -5.95 -20.07
CA ASP A 117 15.70 -7.33 -20.22
C ASP A 117 14.64 -8.30 -20.75
N SER A 118 13.51 -7.79 -21.23
CA SER A 118 12.33 -8.56 -21.64
C SER A 118 11.63 -9.31 -20.50
N THR A 119 11.88 -8.97 -19.25
CA THR A 119 11.09 -9.43 -18.11
C THR A 119 9.69 -8.82 -18.20
N SER A 120 8.66 -9.68 -18.14
CA SER A 120 7.26 -9.22 -18.10
C SER A 120 6.83 -8.98 -16.66
N VAL A 121 6.23 -7.81 -16.40
CA VAL A 121 5.73 -7.42 -15.08
C VAL A 121 4.29 -6.96 -15.20
N THR A 122 3.42 -7.52 -14.38
CA THR A 122 2.07 -7.00 -14.17
C THR A 122 2.03 -6.25 -12.84
N LEU A 123 1.69 -4.97 -12.87
CA LEU A 123 1.52 -4.11 -11.70
C LEU A 123 0.06 -4.13 -11.28
N ASN A 124 -0.20 -4.39 -10.00
CA ASN A 124 -1.53 -4.28 -9.41
C ASN A 124 -1.84 -2.82 -9.03
N ALA A 125 -3.09 -2.55 -8.73
CA ALA A 125 -3.59 -1.21 -8.40
C ALA A 125 -2.81 -0.55 -7.24
N GLY A 126 -2.43 0.72 -7.42
CA GLY A 126 -1.67 1.50 -6.42
C GLY A 126 -0.19 1.14 -6.33
N THR A 127 0.38 0.53 -7.39
CA THR A 127 1.77 0.06 -7.42
C THR A 127 2.69 1.03 -8.13
N VAL A 128 3.91 1.18 -7.60
CA VAL A 128 5.04 1.87 -8.23
C VAL A 128 6.23 0.92 -8.34
N LEU A 129 6.78 0.80 -9.54
CA LEU A 129 7.99 0.06 -9.85
C LEU A 129 9.03 1.01 -10.43
N ILE A 130 10.21 1.04 -9.83
CA ILE A 130 11.36 1.83 -10.31
C ILE A 130 12.38 0.88 -10.90
N CYS A 131 12.78 1.15 -12.14
CA CYS A 131 13.70 0.32 -12.91
C CYS A 131 14.70 1.21 -13.66
N PRO A 132 15.99 0.88 -13.73
CA PRO A 132 16.91 1.60 -14.60
C PRO A 132 16.52 1.40 -16.08
N ALA A 133 16.73 2.41 -16.92
CA ALA A 133 16.50 2.34 -18.36
C ALA A 133 17.37 1.26 -19.03
N GLU A 134 18.51 0.96 -18.42
CA GLU A 134 19.40 -0.12 -18.81
C GLU A 134 20.00 -0.78 -17.56
N PHE A 135 20.00 -2.10 -17.52
CA PHE A 135 20.64 -2.85 -16.45
C PHE A 135 22.16 -2.88 -16.66
N ILE A 136 22.89 -1.97 -16.01
CA ILE A 136 24.35 -1.92 -16.04
C ILE A 136 24.92 -2.77 -14.89
N GLY A 137 26.14 -3.31 -15.07
CA GLY A 137 26.83 -4.12 -14.04
C GLY A 137 26.32 -5.54 -13.91
N GLY A 138 26.57 -6.16 -12.74
CA GLY A 138 26.40 -7.61 -12.51
C GLY A 138 25.01 -8.07 -12.10
N LYS A 139 24.03 -7.17 -11.93
CA LYS A 139 22.67 -7.51 -11.51
C LYS A 139 21.61 -6.67 -12.24
N ARG A 140 20.38 -7.17 -12.30
CA ARG A 140 19.19 -6.50 -12.82
C ARG A 140 18.32 -6.08 -11.62
N GLY A 141 18.52 -4.88 -11.11
CA GLY A 141 17.84 -4.42 -9.90
C GLY A 141 16.64 -3.54 -10.20
N VAL A 142 15.53 -3.78 -9.52
CA VAL A 142 14.32 -2.95 -9.53
C VAL A 142 13.87 -2.70 -8.10
N TYR A 143 13.12 -1.61 -7.88
CA TYR A 143 12.51 -1.31 -6.59
C TYR A 143 10.99 -1.33 -6.70
N LEU A 144 10.30 -2.02 -5.78
CA LEU A 144 8.86 -2.18 -5.75
C LEU A 144 8.25 -1.58 -4.49
N ASN A 145 7.22 -0.75 -4.68
CA ASN A 145 6.25 -0.37 -3.65
C ASN A 145 4.85 -0.66 -4.19
N GLY A 146 4.14 -1.60 -3.60
CA GLY A 146 2.88 -2.12 -4.09
C GLY A 146 2.93 -3.61 -4.38
N GLU A 147 2.14 -4.11 -5.31
CA GLU A 147 2.06 -5.51 -5.67
C GLU A 147 2.30 -5.72 -7.16
N ALA A 148 3.16 -6.68 -7.47
CA ALA A 148 3.45 -7.04 -8.86
C ALA A 148 3.75 -8.53 -9.00
N THR A 149 3.31 -9.08 -10.14
CA THR A 149 3.78 -10.39 -10.61
C THR A 149 4.88 -10.18 -11.64
N PHE A 150 5.98 -10.90 -11.44
CA PHE A 150 7.14 -10.90 -12.31
C PHE A 150 7.23 -12.25 -13.04
N ASP A 151 7.37 -12.24 -14.35
CA ASP A 151 7.83 -13.40 -15.15
C ASP A 151 9.20 -13.04 -15.72
N VAL A 152 10.23 -13.41 -14.96
CA VAL A 152 11.60 -12.95 -15.19
C VAL A 152 12.27 -13.79 -16.28
N THR A 153 12.83 -13.10 -17.27
CA THR A 153 13.66 -13.70 -18.32
C THR A 153 14.90 -14.36 -17.70
N ARG A 154 15.12 -15.66 -18.03
CA ARG A 154 16.22 -16.45 -17.46
C ARG A 154 17.58 -15.90 -17.85
N ASN A 155 18.39 -15.59 -16.86
CA ASN A 155 19.79 -15.20 -17.02
C ASN A 155 20.59 -15.53 -15.75
N GLU A 156 21.34 -16.62 -15.79
CA GLU A 156 22.13 -17.09 -14.63
C GLU A 156 23.37 -16.24 -14.36
N LYS A 157 23.88 -15.54 -15.38
CA LYS A 157 25.07 -14.68 -15.24
C LYS A 157 24.74 -13.32 -14.65
N LYS A 158 23.48 -12.90 -14.71
CA LYS A 158 23.03 -11.58 -14.25
C LYS A 158 21.73 -11.72 -13.46
N PRO A 159 21.79 -11.99 -12.15
CA PRO A 159 20.60 -12.15 -11.31
C PRO A 159 19.65 -10.95 -11.37
N PHE A 160 18.34 -11.23 -11.27
CA PHE A 160 17.32 -10.22 -11.14
C PHE A 160 16.98 -10.03 -9.67
N VAL A 161 16.95 -8.78 -9.21
CA VAL A 161 16.75 -8.44 -7.80
C VAL A 161 15.58 -7.48 -7.67
N VAL A 162 14.52 -7.90 -6.97
CA VAL A 162 13.43 -7.02 -6.55
C VAL A 162 13.72 -6.57 -5.14
N SER A 163 13.97 -5.28 -4.97
CA SER A 163 14.15 -4.64 -3.67
C SER A 163 12.84 -4.05 -3.17
N THR A 164 12.53 -4.30 -1.90
CA THR A 164 11.42 -3.67 -1.19
C THR A 164 11.93 -2.94 0.05
N SER A 165 11.03 -2.36 0.83
CA SER A 165 11.40 -1.68 2.08
C SER A 165 11.96 -2.64 3.15
N VAL A 166 11.62 -3.95 3.13
CA VAL A 166 11.97 -4.90 4.19
C VAL A 166 12.76 -6.12 3.73
N MET A 167 12.77 -6.44 2.43
CA MET A 167 13.51 -7.58 1.88
C MET A 167 13.97 -7.35 0.45
N ASP A 168 15.00 -8.09 0.06
CA ASP A 168 15.48 -8.25 -1.32
C ASP A 168 15.19 -9.67 -1.81
N ILE A 169 14.67 -9.79 -3.03
CA ILE A 169 14.29 -11.04 -3.67
C ILE A 169 15.15 -11.24 -4.88
N THR A 170 15.99 -12.28 -4.89
CA THR A 170 16.93 -12.58 -5.97
C THR A 170 16.46 -13.82 -6.73
N VAL A 171 16.42 -13.72 -8.05
CA VAL A 171 16.02 -14.81 -8.95
C VAL A 171 16.89 -14.85 -10.21
N LEU A 172 16.87 -15.98 -10.90
CA LEU A 172 17.61 -16.18 -12.16
C LEU A 172 16.72 -16.29 -13.40
N GLY A 173 15.43 -16.63 -13.21
CA GLY A 173 14.44 -16.85 -14.25
C GLY A 173 13.23 -17.56 -13.66
N THR A 174 12.28 -16.80 -13.12
CA THR A 174 11.30 -17.25 -12.14
C THR A 174 10.00 -16.50 -12.36
N LYS A 175 8.86 -17.16 -12.17
CA LYS A 175 7.56 -16.50 -12.05
C LYS A 175 7.15 -16.45 -10.58
N PHE A 176 6.87 -15.23 -10.07
CA PHE A 176 6.55 -14.99 -8.65
C PHE A 176 5.75 -13.71 -8.46
N ASN A 177 5.02 -13.63 -7.37
CA ASN A 177 4.30 -12.43 -6.92
C ASN A 177 5.01 -11.80 -5.72
N VAL A 178 5.05 -10.49 -5.66
CA VAL A 178 5.53 -9.72 -4.50
C VAL A 178 4.47 -8.71 -4.13
N SER A 179 4.04 -8.71 -2.85
CA SER A 179 3.16 -7.69 -2.28
C SER A 179 3.90 -6.94 -1.18
N SER A 180 4.11 -5.64 -1.39
CA SER A 180 4.88 -4.75 -0.51
C SER A 180 4.27 -3.35 -0.43
N TYR A 181 2.96 -3.26 -0.24
CA TYR A 181 2.31 -1.96 0.02
C TYR A 181 2.77 -1.39 1.35
N SER A 182 3.00 -0.07 1.39
CA SER A 182 3.53 0.61 2.58
C SER A 182 2.57 0.63 3.77
N ASP A 183 1.27 0.50 3.51
CA ASP A 183 0.18 0.49 4.48
C ASP A 183 -0.25 -0.93 4.92
N ASP A 184 0.32 -1.99 4.32
CA ASP A 184 0.08 -3.38 4.74
C ASP A 184 1.04 -3.79 5.88
N GLU A 185 0.54 -4.64 6.78
CA GLU A 185 1.31 -5.13 7.93
C GLU A 185 2.41 -6.11 7.49
N ASN A 186 2.14 -6.88 6.43
CA ASN A 186 3.04 -7.90 5.92
C ASN A 186 3.53 -7.54 4.52
N VAL A 187 4.78 -7.93 4.27
CA VAL A 187 5.36 -7.99 2.91
C VAL A 187 5.53 -9.45 2.54
N THR A 188 5.07 -9.82 1.36
CA THR A 188 5.07 -11.23 0.93
C THR A 188 5.74 -11.43 -0.41
N ALA A 189 6.38 -12.60 -0.57
CA ALA A 189 6.88 -13.09 -1.86
C ALA A 189 6.39 -14.51 -2.06
N THR A 190 5.59 -14.76 -3.11
CA THR A 190 5.01 -16.08 -3.41
C THR A 190 5.60 -16.62 -4.71
N LEU A 191 6.12 -17.83 -4.65
CA LEU A 191 6.76 -18.49 -5.77
C LEU A 191 5.78 -19.35 -6.56
N CYS A 192 5.59 -19.00 -7.85
CA CYS A 192 4.79 -19.78 -8.79
C CYS A 192 5.63 -20.84 -9.53
N ARG A 193 6.80 -20.46 -10.06
CA ARG A 193 7.68 -21.34 -10.85
C ARG A 193 9.13 -20.89 -10.73
N GLY A 194 10.05 -21.83 -10.61
CA GLY A 194 11.49 -21.57 -10.50
C GLY A 194 12.01 -21.65 -9.09
N SER A 195 12.83 -20.69 -8.67
CA SER A 195 13.39 -20.58 -7.32
C SER A 195 13.58 -19.11 -6.93
N ILE A 196 13.33 -18.79 -5.68
CA ILE A 196 13.57 -17.48 -5.07
C ILE A 196 14.61 -17.64 -3.96
N SER A 197 15.54 -16.69 -3.88
CA SER A 197 16.36 -16.43 -2.71
C SER A 197 15.90 -15.10 -2.11
N ALA A 198 15.24 -15.12 -0.96
CA ALA A 198 14.73 -13.94 -0.25
C ALA A 198 15.61 -13.62 0.96
N LEU A 199 16.04 -12.36 1.08
CA LEU A 199 16.84 -11.87 2.20
C LEU A 199 16.14 -10.68 2.85
N THR A 200 15.82 -10.78 4.14
CA THR A 200 15.28 -9.64 4.88
C THR A 200 16.36 -8.62 5.19
N LYS A 201 15.99 -7.35 5.34
CA LYS A 201 16.94 -6.28 5.71
C LYS A 201 17.52 -6.45 7.13
N LYS A 202 16.95 -7.36 7.94
CA LYS A 202 17.36 -7.66 9.32
C LYS A 202 18.12 -8.98 9.46
N SER A 203 18.20 -9.79 8.41
CA SER A 203 18.88 -11.10 8.41
C SER A 203 20.10 -11.07 7.50
N GLU A 204 21.09 -11.88 7.82
CA GLU A 204 22.26 -12.13 6.97
C GLU A 204 22.11 -13.41 6.14
N GLU A 205 21.17 -14.28 6.52
CA GLU A 205 20.94 -15.56 5.83
C GLU A 205 19.71 -15.48 4.93
N PRO A 206 19.85 -15.84 3.63
CA PRO A 206 18.75 -15.88 2.70
C PRO A 206 17.87 -17.12 2.92
N VAL A 207 16.57 -16.95 2.72
CA VAL A 207 15.59 -18.03 2.68
C VAL A 207 15.35 -18.43 1.22
N VAL A 208 15.47 -19.74 0.91
CA VAL A 208 15.20 -20.26 -0.43
C VAL A 208 13.82 -20.86 -0.49
N LEU A 209 13.01 -20.42 -1.48
CA LEU A 209 11.66 -20.93 -1.69
C LEU A 209 11.60 -21.89 -2.85
N THR A 210 10.67 -22.87 -2.71
CA THR A 210 10.22 -23.77 -3.77
C THR A 210 8.81 -23.40 -4.23
N PRO A 211 8.38 -23.81 -5.45
CA PRO A 211 7.03 -23.50 -5.95
C PRO A 211 5.91 -23.89 -4.97
N GLY A 212 4.92 -23.00 -4.81
CA GLY A 212 3.84 -23.16 -3.83
C GLY A 212 4.19 -22.68 -2.43
N GLN A 213 5.35 -22.03 -2.23
CA GLN A 213 5.71 -21.41 -0.97
C GLN A 213 5.58 -19.89 -1.04
N ARG A 214 5.19 -19.31 0.10
CA ARG A 214 5.16 -17.87 0.37
C ARG A 214 6.08 -17.55 1.53
N PHE A 215 6.95 -16.58 1.33
CA PHE A 215 7.73 -15.94 2.40
C PHE A 215 6.98 -14.71 2.88
N VAL A 216 6.75 -14.62 4.17
CA VAL A 216 6.06 -13.51 4.84
C VAL A 216 7.04 -12.81 5.76
N VAL A 217 7.08 -11.49 5.68
CA VAL A 217 7.85 -10.63 6.59
C VAL A 217 6.91 -9.64 7.24
N GLU A 218 6.78 -9.70 8.54
CA GLU A 218 6.01 -8.74 9.33
C GLU A 218 6.77 -7.41 9.43
N ARG A 219 6.15 -6.35 8.97
CA ARG A 219 6.81 -5.05 8.83
C ARG A 219 7.20 -4.43 10.18
N SER A 220 6.36 -4.60 11.21
CA SER A 220 6.55 -4.01 12.53
C SER A 220 7.70 -4.66 13.30
N SER A 221 7.70 -5.98 13.39
CA SER A 221 8.68 -6.76 14.15
C SER A 221 9.92 -7.11 13.31
N GLY A 222 9.73 -7.34 12.01
CA GLY A 222 10.69 -7.93 11.09
C GLY A 222 10.77 -9.45 11.21
N ASN A 223 9.88 -10.07 11.99
CA ASN A 223 9.73 -11.52 12.01
C ASN A 223 9.38 -12.03 10.62
N SER A 224 9.87 -13.20 10.30
CA SER A 224 9.61 -13.81 9.00
C SER A 224 9.40 -15.32 9.12
N PHE A 225 8.57 -15.85 8.22
CA PHE A 225 8.30 -17.28 8.15
C PHE A 225 7.94 -17.68 6.71
N VAL A 226 8.01 -18.99 6.45
CA VAL A 226 7.59 -19.58 5.17
C VAL A 226 6.34 -20.42 5.43
N GLU A 227 5.37 -20.28 4.53
CA GLU A 227 4.15 -21.08 4.53
C GLU A 227 3.89 -21.70 3.15
N ASN A 228 3.19 -22.83 3.11
CA ASN A 228 2.71 -23.44 1.88
C ASN A 228 1.37 -22.85 1.49
N VAL A 229 1.27 -22.41 0.24
CA VAL A 229 0.08 -21.74 -0.29
C VAL A 229 -0.28 -22.26 -1.68
N ASN A 230 -1.52 -21.98 -2.11
CA ASN A 230 -1.87 -22.09 -3.51
C ASN A 230 -1.40 -20.81 -4.23
N ALA A 231 -0.26 -20.87 -4.91
CA ALA A 231 0.32 -19.70 -5.58
C ALA A 231 -0.60 -19.11 -6.66
N ASP A 232 -1.50 -19.91 -7.28
CA ASP A 232 -2.46 -19.43 -8.27
C ASP A 232 -3.49 -18.46 -7.66
N GLU A 233 -3.79 -18.61 -6.37
CA GLU A 233 -4.67 -17.66 -5.66
C GLU A 233 -4.01 -16.30 -5.44
N ASP A 234 -2.69 -16.28 -5.23
CA ASP A 234 -1.93 -15.04 -5.03
C ASP A 234 -1.76 -14.22 -6.31
N VAL A 235 -1.83 -14.88 -7.46
CA VAL A 235 -1.77 -14.21 -8.77
C VAL A 235 -3.15 -14.12 -9.44
N ALA A 236 -4.24 -14.56 -8.79
CA ALA A 236 -5.58 -14.57 -9.34
C ALA A 236 -6.09 -13.15 -9.69
N TRP A 237 -5.56 -12.13 -9.03
CA TRP A 237 -5.85 -10.74 -9.32
C TRP A 237 -5.46 -10.31 -10.75
N GLU A 238 -4.44 -10.93 -11.38
CA GLU A 238 -4.08 -10.69 -12.78
C GLU A 238 -5.25 -10.97 -13.74
N SER A 239 -6.08 -11.97 -13.42
CA SER A 239 -7.29 -12.29 -14.15
C SER A 239 -8.54 -11.55 -13.66
N GLY A 240 -8.37 -10.58 -12.74
CA GLY A 240 -9.47 -9.80 -12.16
C GLY A 240 -10.27 -10.51 -11.07
N GLN A 241 -9.82 -11.68 -10.61
CA GLN A 241 -10.39 -12.37 -9.45
C GLN A 241 -9.86 -11.76 -8.15
N LEU A 242 -10.60 -11.91 -7.06
CA LEU A 242 -10.12 -11.58 -5.70
C LEU A 242 -10.26 -12.82 -4.82
N CYS A 243 -9.16 -13.21 -4.18
CA CYS A 243 -9.10 -14.34 -3.26
C CYS A 243 -8.71 -13.83 -1.87
N PHE A 244 -9.60 -13.94 -0.92
CA PHE A 244 -9.35 -13.67 0.49
C PHE A 244 -9.21 -15.00 1.22
N ARG A 245 -8.11 -15.20 1.93
CA ARG A 245 -7.88 -16.37 2.75
C ARG A 245 -7.52 -15.93 4.16
N SER A 246 -8.42 -16.17 5.11
CA SER A 246 -8.26 -15.79 6.53
C SER A 246 -7.81 -14.34 6.72
N LYS A 247 -8.44 -13.41 5.98
CA LYS A 247 -8.11 -11.99 6.06
C LYS A 247 -9.05 -11.24 6.99
N SER A 248 -8.50 -10.33 7.76
CA SER A 248 -9.28 -9.38 8.57
C SER A 248 -10.06 -8.40 7.69
N ILE A 249 -11.12 -7.81 8.26
CA ILE A 249 -11.90 -6.79 7.54
C ILE A 249 -11.02 -5.59 7.12
N HIS A 250 -10.01 -5.22 7.91
CA HIS A 250 -9.12 -4.12 7.61
C HIS A 250 -8.20 -4.43 6.41
N GLU A 251 -7.70 -5.66 6.28
CA GLU A 251 -6.93 -6.07 5.10
C GLU A 251 -7.80 -6.11 3.84
N ILE A 252 -9.03 -6.65 3.96
CA ILE A 252 -9.99 -6.71 2.85
C ILE A 252 -10.35 -5.31 2.36
N VAL A 253 -10.60 -4.39 3.28
CA VAL A 253 -10.90 -2.99 2.97
C VAL A 253 -9.80 -2.35 2.13
N LYS A 254 -8.54 -2.52 2.52
CA LYS A 254 -7.39 -1.99 1.77
C LYS A 254 -7.32 -2.54 0.34
N ILE A 255 -7.57 -3.85 0.17
CA ILE A 255 -7.59 -4.49 -1.16
C ILE A 255 -8.72 -3.91 -2.02
N ILE A 256 -9.93 -3.75 -1.45
CA ILE A 256 -11.08 -3.18 -2.15
C ILE A 256 -10.83 -1.71 -2.51
N GLU A 257 -10.30 -0.91 -1.60
CA GLU A 257 -9.98 0.50 -1.84
C GLU A 257 -9.03 0.66 -3.03
N ARG A 258 -7.97 -0.14 -3.08
CA ARG A 258 -7.01 -0.16 -4.20
C ARG A 258 -7.68 -0.61 -5.49
N ARG A 259 -8.44 -1.71 -5.45
CA ARG A 259 -9.04 -2.32 -6.64
C ARG A 259 -10.13 -1.47 -7.29
N TYR A 260 -10.95 -0.76 -6.49
CA TYR A 260 -12.11 -0.01 -6.97
C TYR A 260 -11.96 1.50 -6.87
N ALA A 261 -10.80 1.99 -6.46
CA ALA A 261 -10.50 3.42 -6.27
C ALA A 261 -11.53 4.14 -5.38
N VAL A 262 -11.94 3.50 -4.28
CA VAL A 262 -12.91 4.02 -3.31
C VAL A 262 -12.24 4.23 -1.94
N ARG A 263 -12.98 4.86 -1.00
CA ARG A 263 -12.58 4.94 0.40
C ARG A 263 -13.61 4.23 1.28
N ILE A 264 -13.12 3.37 2.18
CA ILE A 264 -13.96 2.57 3.07
C ILE A 264 -13.56 2.85 4.53
N TYR A 265 -14.53 3.21 5.32
CA TYR A 265 -14.35 3.50 6.74
C TYR A 265 -15.02 2.41 7.57
N VAL A 266 -14.26 1.64 8.32
CA VAL A 266 -14.78 0.71 9.33
C VAL A 266 -15.06 1.52 10.58
N THR A 267 -16.33 1.69 10.93
CA THR A 267 -16.75 2.60 12.03
C THR A 267 -17.00 1.87 13.35
N THR A 268 -16.70 0.57 13.40
CA THR A 268 -16.91 -0.30 14.57
C THR A 268 -15.76 -1.29 14.69
N GLY A 269 -15.33 -1.62 15.89
CA GLY A 269 -14.38 -2.70 16.19
C GLY A 269 -15.02 -4.09 16.31
N LYS A 270 -16.32 -4.23 15.98
CA LYS A 270 -17.06 -5.48 16.18
C LYS A 270 -16.51 -6.65 15.37
N TYR A 271 -15.89 -6.35 14.21
CA TYR A 271 -15.44 -7.35 13.24
C TYR A 271 -13.90 -7.50 13.20
N ASP A 272 -13.17 -6.88 14.13
CA ASP A 272 -11.70 -6.84 14.12
C ASP A 272 -11.07 -8.23 14.26
N ASN A 273 -11.78 -9.16 14.92
CA ASN A 273 -11.31 -10.53 15.13
C ASN A 273 -11.85 -11.53 14.10
N ASP A 274 -12.70 -11.10 13.17
CA ASP A 274 -13.29 -11.98 12.17
C ASP A 274 -12.29 -12.19 11.03
N LEU A 275 -11.99 -13.45 10.73
CA LEU A 275 -11.18 -13.84 9.59
C LEU A 275 -12.07 -14.35 8.46
N ILE A 276 -11.97 -13.72 7.30
CA ILE A 276 -12.85 -13.95 6.17
C ILE A 276 -12.10 -14.70 5.07
N THR A 277 -12.73 -15.79 4.59
CA THR A 277 -12.28 -16.52 3.41
C THR A 277 -13.36 -16.45 2.35
N ALA A 278 -13.04 -15.87 1.19
CA ALA A 278 -13.97 -15.72 0.09
C ALA A 278 -13.22 -15.63 -1.25
N LYS A 279 -13.88 -16.06 -2.32
CA LYS A 279 -13.37 -15.92 -3.69
C LYS A 279 -14.41 -15.22 -4.55
N PHE A 280 -13.98 -14.18 -5.25
CA PHE A 280 -14.79 -13.41 -6.19
C PHE A 280 -14.27 -13.62 -7.60
N ILE A 281 -15.19 -13.88 -8.52
CA ILE A 281 -14.86 -14.12 -9.92
C ILE A 281 -14.50 -12.81 -10.64
N GLN A 282 -13.89 -12.94 -11.80
CA GLN A 282 -13.65 -11.81 -12.69
C GLN A 282 -14.96 -11.08 -13.00
N GLY A 283 -14.91 -9.74 -12.99
CA GLY A 283 -16.08 -8.89 -13.29
C GLY A 283 -16.99 -8.63 -12.09
N SER A 284 -16.72 -9.18 -10.91
CA SER A 284 -17.46 -8.83 -9.69
C SER A 284 -17.37 -7.32 -9.45
N THR A 285 -18.53 -6.69 -9.24
CA THR A 285 -18.62 -5.26 -8.93
C THR A 285 -18.34 -4.99 -7.46
N LEU A 286 -18.06 -3.73 -7.12
CA LEU A 286 -17.94 -3.30 -5.73
C LEU A 286 -19.19 -3.63 -4.90
N ASP A 287 -20.38 -3.45 -5.50
CA ASP A 287 -21.65 -3.71 -4.82
C ASP A 287 -21.83 -5.23 -4.58
N ASP A 288 -21.41 -6.10 -5.52
CA ASP A 288 -21.40 -7.56 -5.32
C ASP A 288 -20.48 -7.96 -4.15
N LEU A 289 -19.27 -7.38 -4.06
CA LEU A 289 -18.36 -7.61 -2.96
C LEU A 289 -18.96 -7.18 -1.62
N MET A 290 -19.46 -5.95 -1.55
CA MET A 290 -20.02 -5.42 -0.32
C MET A 290 -21.25 -6.21 0.14
N PHE A 291 -22.11 -6.63 -0.80
CA PHE A 291 -23.24 -7.49 -0.52
C PHE A 291 -22.80 -8.86 0.04
N ALA A 292 -21.81 -9.48 -0.60
CA ALA A 292 -21.28 -10.78 -0.14
C ALA A 292 -20.63 -10.68 1.26
N LEU A 293 -19.86 -9.62 1.54
CA LEU A 293 -19.28 -9.37 2.85
C LEU A 293 -20.36 -9.23 3.93
N CYS A 294 -21.45 -8.51 3.66
CA CYS A 294 -22.59 -8.42 4.57
C CYS A 294 -23.28 -9.76 4.82
N LYS A 295 -23.20 -10.71 3.89
CA LYS A 295 -23.72 -12.07 4.09
C LYS A 295 -22.77 -12.97 4.88
N LEU A 296 -21.47 -12.78 4.69
CA LEU A 296 -20.42 -13.58 5.35
C LEU A 296 -20.20 -13.14 6.80
N ILE A 297 -20.36 -11.86 7.10
CA ILE A 297 -20.13 -11.29 8.42
C ILE A 297 -21.47 -10.96 9.09
N PRO A 298 -21.90 -11.73 10.11
CA PRO A 298 -23.20 -11.52 10.76
C PRO A 298 -23.34 -10.13 11.37
N GLY A 299 -24.41 -9.45 10.99
CA GLY A 299 -24.73 -8.09 11.49
C GLY A 299 -23.95 -6.97 10.85
N MET A 300 -23.08 -7.25 9.86
CA MET A 300 -22.43 -6.22 9.07
C MET A 300 -23.44 -5.54 8.13
N SER A 301 -23.36 -4.23 8.10
CA SER A 301 -24.08 -3.40 7.14
C SER A 301 -23.15 -2.29 6.64
N TYR A 302 -23.49 -1.72 5.49
CA TYR A 302 -22.74 -0.58 4.96
C TYR A 302 -23.65 0.50 4.42
N ARG A 303 -23.11 1.71 4.34
CA ARG A 303 -23.74 2.86 3.71
C ARG A 303 -22.76 3.51 2.74
N LYS A 304 -23.22 3.74 1.51
CA LYS A 304 -22.45 4.46 0.47
C LYS A 304 -22.88 5.92 0.46
N VAL A 305 -21.91 6.83 0.53
CA VAL A 305 -22.12 8.28 0.45
C VAL A 305 -21.06 8.82 -0.52
N ASN A 306 -21.49 9.15 -1.75
CA ASN A 306 -20.59 9.47 -2.86
C ASN A 306 -19.57 8.32 -3.11
N ALA A 307 -18.28 8.64 -3.16
CA ALA A 307 -17.20 7.65 -3.31
C ALA A 307 -16.77 6.99 -1.98
N ASN A 308 -17.42 7.33 -0.85
CA ASN A 308 -17.08 6.79 0.46
C ASN A 308 -18.08 5.72 0.91
N ILE A 309 -17.55 4.67 1.52
CA ILE A 309 -18.33 3.55 2.09
C ILE A 309 -18.08 3.52 3.60
N TYR A 310 -19.14 3.37 4.37
CA TYR A 310 -19.07 3.29 5.83
C TYR A 310 -19.62 1.94 6.27
N ILE A 311 -18.76 1.08 6.83
CA ILE A 311 -19.11 -0.22 7.42
C ILE A 311 -19.48 -0.02 8.88
N ARG A 312 -20.60 -0.66 9.31
CA ARG A 312 -21.17 -0.54 10.65
C ARG A 312 -21.40 -1.92 11.26
#